data_c90eb91df09d029c60d0f9227fa80853
#
_entry.id   c90eb91df09d029c60d0f9227fa80853
#
_cell.length_a   1.000
_cell.length_b   1.000
_cell.length_c   1.000
_cell.angle_alpha   90.00
_cell.angle_beta   90.00
_cell.angle_gamma   90.00
#
_symmetry.space_group_name_H-M   'P 1'
#
loop_
_entity.id
_entity.type
_entity.pdbx_description
1 polymer ?
#
loop_
_entity_poly.entity_id
_entity_poly.type
_entity_poly.pdbx_seq_one_letter_code
_entity_poly.pdbx_strand_id
1 'polypeptide(L)'
;ALPISEKLIYTIKPADRRSCAKAIEDFNRLYKSNMKAIFTVNGVILLSVLKGIQQCNYKIPEDFYVCGYEDWGWATLVYSEMPVIAQDTYKIGVESAKMLIKRINGKADLKPRYKELDDVLIIKSR
;
A
#
# COMPACT_ATOMS: atom_id res chain seq x y z
N ALA A 1 0.50 9.44 -16.88
CA ALA A 1 0.73 10.06 -15.55
C ALA A 1 2.15 10.62 -15.50
N LEU A 2 2.37 11.75 -14.83
CA LEU A 2 3.71 12.28 -14.60
C LEU A 2 4.42 11.38 -13.56
N PRO A 3 5.73 11.10 -13.73
CA PRO A 3 6.49 10.32 -12.76
C PRO A 3 6.54 11.05 -11.41
N ILE A 4 6.43 10.29 -10.32
CA ILE A 4 6.64 10.84 -8.97
C ILE A 4 8.11 11.21 -8.83
N SER A 5 8.39 12.44 -8.35
CA SER A 5 9.77 12.87 -8.08
C SER A 5 10.42 11.99 -7.01
N GLU A 6 11.67 11.60 -7.21
CA GLU A 6 12.44 10.84 -6.21
C GLU A 6 12.49 11.51 -4.84
N LYS A 7 12.41 12.85 -4.79
CA LYS A 7 12.35 13.64 -3.55
C LYS A 7 11.08 13.38 -2.72
N LEU A 8 10.06 12.78 -3.34
CA LEU A 8 8.79 12.40 -2.70
C LEU A 8 8.73 10.91 -2.32
N ILE A 9 9.83 10.17 -2.54
CA ILE A 9 9.93 8.76 -2.17
C ILE A 9 10.64 8.65 -0.83
N TYR A 10 9.91 8.22 0.19
CA TYR A 10 10.41 8.06 1.55
C TYR A 10 10.59 6.57 1.86
N THR A 11 11.79 6.20 2.28
CA THR A 11 12.06 4.84 2.79
C THR A 11 11.99 4.87 4.31
N ILE A 12 11.11 4.05 4.88
CA ILE A 12 10.95 3.93 6.33
C ILE A 12 11.26 2.51 6.79
N LYS A 13 11.68 2.37 8.04
CA LYS A 13 11.86 1.08 8.71
C LYS A 13 10.61 0.78 9.53
N PRO A 14 9.79 -0.23 9.17
CA PRO A 14 8.50 -0.48 9.85
C PRO A 14 8.61 -0.71 11.36
N ALA A 15 9.70 -1.32 11.82
CA ALA A 15 9.95 -1.54 13.24
C ALA A 15 10.39 -0.27 13.99
N ASP A 16 10.80 0.77 13.28
CA ASP A 16 11.25 2.03 13.87
C ASP A 16 10.14 3.08 13.82
N ARG A 17 9.41 3.20 14.93
CA ARG A 17 8.31 4.17 15.08
C ARG A 17 8.76 5.62 14.84
N ARG A 18 10.02 5.97 15.20
CA ARG A 18 10.55 7.32 15.02
C ARG A 18 10.87 7.64 13.57
N SER A 19 11.28 6.64 12.81
CA SER A 19 11.58 6.78 11.38
C SER A 19 10.37 7.27 10.59
N CYS A 20 9.18 6.69 10.85
CA CYS A 20 7.97 7.08 10.14
C CYS A 20 7.45 8.46 10.58
N ALA A 21 7.38 8.73 11.88
CA ALA A 21 6.97 10.03 12.40
C ALA A 21 7.86 11.16 11.84
N LYS A 22 9.18 10.96 11.85
CA LYS A 22 10.13 11.92 11.27
C LYS A 22 9.88 12.16 9.77
N ALA A 23 9.64 11.10 8.99
CA ALA A 23 9.35 11.24 7.56
C ALA A 23 8.07 12.06 7.31
N ILE A 24 7.03 11.87 8.11
CA ILE A 24 5.78 12.62 8.04
C ILE A 24 6.00 14.09 8.41
N GLU A 25 6.73 14.38 9.48
CA GLU A 25 7.07 15.75 9.88
C GLU A 25 7.92 16.47 8.83
N ASP A 26 8.94 15.79 8.27
CA ASP A 26 9.78 16.33 7.20
C ASP A 26 8.95 16.62 5.95
N PHE A 27 8.06 15.70 5.56
CA PHE A 27 7.15 15.94 4.43
C PHE A 27 6.23 17.13 4.69
N ASN A 28 5.63 17.22 5.87
CA ASN A 28 4.76 18.35 6.22
C ASN A 28 5.51 19.68 6.27
N ARG A 29 6.76 19.69 6.72
CA ARG A 29 7.61 20.89 6.77
C ARG A 29 8.03 21.38 5.40
N LEU A 30 8.39 20.45 4.50
CA LEU A 30 8.90 20.78 3.18
C LEU A 30 7.79 21.21 2.20
N TYR A 31 6.59 20.65 2.37
CA TYR A 31 5.49 20.91 1.45
C TYR A 31 4.33 21.57 2.17
N LYS A 32 4.22 22.90 1.99
CA LYS A 32 3.19 23.74 2.63
C LYS A 32 1.82 23.69 1.94
N SER A 33 1.62 22.76 0.99
CA SER A 33 0.32 22.56 0.35
C SER A 33 -0.74 22.19 1.38
N ASN A 34 -1.98 22.69 1.17
CA ASN A 34 -3.11 22.32 2.00
C ASN A 34 -3.58 20.87 1.75
N MET A 35 -3.20 20.29 0.60
CA MET A 35 -3.55 18.93 0.25
C MET A 35 -2.28 18.09 0.12
N LYS A 36 -2.10 17.13 1.00
CA LYS A 36 -0.99 16.19 1.01
C LYS A 36 -1.53 14.77 0.91
N ALA A 37 -0.93 13.96 0.04
CA ALA A 37 -1.32 12.57 -0.13
C ALA A 37 -0.12 11.65 0.06
N ILE A 38 -0.35 10.52 0.72
CA ILE A 38 0.64 9.47 0.97
C ILE A 38 0.12 8.18 0.36
N PHE A 39 0.91 7.59 -0.53
CA PHE A 39 0.69 6.25 -1.04
C PHE A 39 1.65 5.28 -0.37
N THR A 40 1.16 4.13 0.06
CA THR A 40 1.96 3.10 0.74
C THR A 40 2.01 1.82 -0.09
N VAL A 41 3.19 1.20 -0.17
CA VAL A 41 3.47 0.07 -1.07
C VAL A 41 3.07 -1.30 -0.50
N ASN A 42 2.70 -1.39 0.78
CA ASN A 42 2.16 -2.60 1.40
C ASN A 42 1.49 -2.30 2.75
N GLY A 43 0.76 -3.28 3.29
CA GLY A 43 0.00 -3.14 4.53
C GLY A 43 0.85 -2.85 5.77
N VAL A 44 2.10 -3.35 5.85
CA VAL A 44 3.00 -3.07 6.99
C VAL A 44 3.42 -1.60 7.01
N ILE A 45 3.76 -1.06 5.84
CA ILE A 45 4.10 0.36 5.67
C ILE A 45 2.85 1.22 5.94
N LEU A 46 1.69 0.82 5.44
CA LEU A 46 0.43 1.52 5.71
C LEU A 46 0.18 1.64 7.22
N LEU A 47 0.28 0.54 7.97
CA LEU A 47 0.12 0.57 9.42
C LEU A 47 1.14 1.50 10.11
N SER A 48 2.39 1.51 9.63
CA SER A 48 3.43 2.37 10.17
C SER A 48 3.15 3.84 9.90
N VAL A 49 2.67 4.18 8.70
CA VAL A 49 2.26 5.54 8.31
C VAL A 49 1.09 6.02 9.18
N LEU A 50 0.05 5.20 9.35
CA LEU A 50 -1.11 5.57 10.17
C LEU A 50 -0.72 5.83 11.63
N LYS A 51 0.15 4.98 12.20
CA LYS A 51 0.71 5.21 13.55
C LYS A 51 1.56 6.48 13.62
N GLY A 52 2.37 6.74 12.60
CA GLY A 52 3.18 7.96 12.53
C GLY A 52 2.32 9.23 12.45
N ILE A 53 1.27 9.23 11.64
CA ILE A 53 0.31 10.34 11.55
C ILE A 53 -0.34 10.60 12.91
N GLN A 54 -0.79 9.54 13.58
CA GLN A 54 -1.37 9.63 14.92
C GLN A 54 -0.37 10.18 15.95
N GLN A 55 0.89 9.73 15.94
CA GLN A 55 1.94 10.20 16.85
C GLN A 55 2.27 11.67 16.67
N CYS A 56 2.19 12.17 15.42
CA CYS A 56 2.38 13.59 15.11
C CYS A 56 1.11 14.44 15.36
N ASN A 57 0.03 13.85 15.87
CA ASN A 57 -1.28 14.50 16.08
C ASN A 57 -1.91 15.08 14.80
N TYR A 58 -1.60 14.51 13.64
CA TYR A 58 -2.26 14.85 12.39
C TYR A 58 -3.51 13.99 12.16
N LYS A 59 -4.44 14.51 11.34
CA LYS A 59 -5.72 13.88 11.04
C LYS A 59 -5.80 13.39 9.60
N ILE A 60 -6.60 12.36 9.40
CA ILE A 60 -6.97 11.80 8.11
C ILE A 60 -8.48 11.99 7.95
N PRO A 61 -8.95 12.64 6.88
CA PRO A 61 -8.22 13.09 5.68
C PRO A 61 -7.73 14.55 5.76
N GLU A 62 -7.95 15.30 6.85
CA GLU A 62 -7.82 16.76 6.92
C GLU A 62 -6.39 17.24 6.65
N ASP A 63 -5.38 16.56 7.24
CA ASP A 63 -3.97 16.92 7.07
C ASP A 63 -3.30 16.09 5.99
N PHE A 64 -3.70 14.82 5.87
CA PHE A 64 -3.14 13.86 4.92
C PHE A 64 -4.22 12.94 4.35
N TYR A 65 -4.27 12.83 3.02
CA TYR A 65 -4.92 11.72 2.35
C TYR A 65 -3.98 10.52 2.33
N VAL A 66 -4.49 9.34 2.66
CA VAL A 66 -3.69 8.11 2.65
C VAL A 66 -4.35 7.09 1.74
N CYS A 67 -3.55 6.51 0.86
CA CYS A 67 -3.95 5.39 0.01
C CYS A 67 -3.04 4.19 0.32
N GLY A 68 -3.63 3.03 0.59
CA GLY A 68 -2.92 1.80 0.89
C GLY A 68 -2.81 0.87 -0.31
N TYR A 69 -1.71 0.12 -0.38
CA TYR A 69 -1.60 -1.08 -1.18
C TYR A 69 -1.65 -2.29 -0.25
N GLU A 70 -2.42 -3.32 -0.60
CA GLU A 70 -2.87 -4.44 0.23
C GLU A 70 -3.94 -4.04 1.27
N ASP A 71 -5.15 -4.56 1.09
CA ASP A 71 -6.21 -4.45 2.09
C ASP A 71 -6.26 -5.73 2.95
N TRP A 72 -5.86 -5.60 4.20
CA TRP A 72 -6.03 -6.67 5.19
C TRP A 72 -7.34 -6.55 5.97
N GLY A 73 -8.29 -5.76 5.47
CA GLY A 73 -9.62 -5.57 6.04
C GLY A 73 -9.68 -4.62 7.24
N TRP A 74 -8.56 -4.10 7.74
CA TRP A 74 -8.53 -3.20 8.89
C TRP A 74 -8.36 -1.71 8.51
N ALA A 75 -7.92 -1.39 7.30
CA ALA A 75 -7.67 -0.01 6.88
C ALA A 75 -8.91 0.87 7.04
N THR A 76 -10.08 0.34 6.69
CA THR A 76 -11.36 1.03 6.83
C THR A 76 -11.85 1.19 8.28
N LEU A 77 -11.22 0.51 9.26
CA LEU A 77 -11.48 0.73 10.67
C LEU A 77 -10.84 2.03 11.17
N VAL A 78 -9.75 2.47 10.54
CA VAL A 78 -9.05 3.71 10.88
C VAL A 78 -9.74 4.90 10.19
N TYR A 79 -10.04 4.74 8.91
CA TYR A 79 -10.76 5.73 8.12
C TYR A 79 -11.65 5.00 7.11
N SER A 80 -12.97 5.14 7.24
CA SER A 80 -13.96 4.36 6.48
C SER A 80 -13.88 4.54 4.96
N GLU A 81 -13.42 5.69 4.50
CA GLU A 81 -13.30 6.07 3.08
C GLU A 81 -11.86 5.92 2.55
N MET A 82 -10.95 5.27 3.30
CA MET A 82 -9.57 5.11 2.85
C MET A 82 -9.53 4.30 1.55
N PRO A 83 -9.01 4.89 0.47
CA PRO A 83 -8.82 4.14 -0.76
C PRO A 83 -7.71 3.11 -0.57
N VAL A 84 -7.95 1.89 -1.02
CA VAL A 84 -6.97 0.81 -0.97
C VAL A 84 -6.92 0.07 -2.30
N ILE A 85 -5.73 -0.33 -2.71
CA ILE A 85 -5.54 -1.25 -3.82
C ILE A 85 -5.47 -2.65 -3.23
N ALA A 86 -6.46 -3.49 -3.56
CA ALA A 86 -6.56 -4.85 -3.05
C ALA A 86 -6.06 -5.85 -4.09
N GLN A 87 -5.22 -6.78 -3.63
CA GLN A 87 -4.81 -7.94 -4.40
C GLN A 87 -5.84 -9.08 -4.22
N ASP A 88 -6.19 -9.75 -5.32
CA ASP A 88 -6.98 -10.98 -5.26
C ASP A 88 -6.08 -12.15 -4.84
N THR A 89 -5.79 -12.24 -3.55
CA THR A 89 -4.92 -13.28 -2.97
C THR A 89 -5.45 -14.67 -3.19
N TYR A 90 -6.78 -14.85 -3.25
CA TYR A 90 -7.40 -16.13 -3.58
C TYR A 90 -7.08 -16.54 -5.02
N LYS A 91 -7.28 -15.64 -5.98
CA LYS A 91 -6.98 -15.89 -7.39
C LYS A 91 -5.48 -16.13 -7.61
N ILE A 92 -4.60 -15.38 -6.93
CA ILE A 92 -3.15 -15.61 -6.93
C ILE A 92 -2.85 -17.05 -6.50
N GLY A 93 -3.42 -17.51 -5.37
CA GLY A 93 -3.23 -18.86 -4.87
C GLY A 93 -3.73 -19.91 -5.86
N VAL A 94 -4.94 -19.75 -6.41
CA VAL A 94 -5.53 -20.67 -7.39
C VAL A 94 -4.68 -20.79 -8.65
N GLU A 95 -4.26 -19.66 -9.22
CA GLU A 95 -3.47 -19.67 -10.46
C GLU A 95 -2.07 -20.24 -10.22
N SER A 96 -1.45 -19.94 -9.09
CA SER A 96 -0.15 -20.52 -8.70
C SER A 96 -0.24 -22.06 -8.57
N ALA A 97 -1.27 -22.56 -7.89
CA ALA A 97 -1.50 -23.98 -7.76
C ALA A 97 -1.74 -24.66 -9.13
N LYS A 98 -2.55 -24.05 -10.01
CA LYS A 98 -2.78 -24.56 -11.36
C LYS A 98 -1.47 -24.64 -12.18
N MET A 99 -0.62 -23.62 -12.08
CA MET A 99 0.67 -23.60 -12.77
C MET A 99 1.59 -24.71 -12.24
N LEU A 100 1.64 -24.90 -10.94
CA LEU A 100 2.44 -25.95 -10.29
C LEU A 100 1.97 -27.35 -10.67
N ILE A 101 0.67 -27.62 -10.60
CA ILE A 101 0.07 -28.94 -10.96
C ILE A 101 0.34 -29.27 -12.43
N LYS A 102 0.21 -28.30 -13.33
CA LYS A 102 0.55 -28.51 -14.75
C LYS A 102 2.02 -28.92 -14.93
N ARG A 103 2.92 -28.36 -14.14
CA ARG A 103 4.34 -28.68 -14.19
C ARG A 103 4.62 -30.09 -13.65
N ILE A 104 4.05 -30.44 -12.51
CA ILE A 104 4.17 -31.78 -11.87
C ILE A 104 3.68 -32.87 -12.85
N ASN A 105 2.57 -32.63 -13.54
CA ASN A 105 1.99 -33.57 -14.48
C ASN A 105 2.68 -33.60 -15.86
N GLY A 106 3.83 -32.95 -16.02
CA GLY A 106 4.56 -32.90 -17.29
C GLY A 106 3.83 -32.14 -18.41
N LYS A 107 2.75 -31.39 -18.09
CA LYS A 107 1.94 -30.65 -19.07
C LYS A 107 2.39 -29.21 -19.25
N ALA A 108 3.57 -28.88 -18.76
CA ALA A 108 4.13 -27.54 -18.86
C ALA A 108 5.64 -27.59 -19.11
N ASP A 109 6.12 -26.64 -19.89
CA ASP A 109 7.55 -26.41 -20.10
C ASP A 109 8.26 -26.12 -18.76
N LEU A 110 9.53 -26.52 -18.64
CA LEU A 110 10.36 -26.28 -17.46
C LEU A 110 10.84 -24.82 -17.36
N LYS A 111 10.66 -24.01 -18.39
CA LYS A 111 11.01 -22.59 -18.35
C LYS A 111 10.24 -21.83 -17.28
N PRO A 112 10.84 -20.81 -16.66
CA PRO A 112 10.13 -19.91 -15.76
C PRO A 112 8.89 -19.33 -16.45
N ARG A 113 7.79 -19.26 -15.73
CA ARG A 113 6.53 -18.66 -16.20
C ARG A 113 6.05 -17.65 -15.18
N TYR A 114 5.44 -16.59 -15.69
CA TYR A 114 4.73 -15.61 -14.88
C TYR A 114 3.35 -15.36 -15.46
N LYS A 115 2.46 -14.92 -14.62
CA LYS A 115 1.11 -14.50 -14.97
C LYS A 115 0.78 -13.26 -14.17
N GLU A 116 0.46 -12.18 -14.86
CA GLU A 116 -0.03 -10.96 -14.23
C GLU A 116 -1.54 -11.11 -13.94
N LEU A 117 -1.96 -10.62 -12.81
CA LEU A 117 -3.35 -10.53 -12.39
C LEU A 117 -3.64 -9.08 -12.05
N ASP A 118 -4.83 -8.64 -12.41
CA ASP A 118 -5.27 -7.27 -12.13
C ASP A 118 -5.56 -7.08 -10.65
N ASP A 119 -5.11 -5.96 -10.10
CA ASP A 119 -5.47 -5.49 -8.78
C ASP A 119 -6.78 -4.67 -8.84
N VAL A 120 -7.46 -4.54 -7.73
CA VAL A 120 -8.72 -3.79 -7.62
C VAL A 120 -8.54 -2.58 -6.72
N LEU A 121 -8.81 -1.39 -7.26
CA LEU A 121 -8.92 -0.18 -6.45
C LEU A 121 -10.29 -0.15 -5.78
N ILE A 122 -10.29 -0.17 -4.46
CA ILE A 122 -11.50 -0.08 -3.63
C ILE A 122 -11.59 1.33 -3.07
N ILE A 123 -12.61 2.06 -3.51
CA ILE A 123 -12.97 3.36 -2.95
C ILE A 123 -14.38 3.20 -2.36
N LYS A 124 -14.50 3.32 -1.05
CA LYS A 124 -15.82 3.32 -0.40
C LYS A 124 -16.31 4.77 -0.37
N SER A 125 -17.38 5.05 -1.11
CA SER A 125 -18.15 6.29 -0.95
C SER A 125 -19.09 6.17 0.26
N ARG A 126 -19.36 7.27 0.92
CA ARG A 126 -20.44 7.39 1.91
C ARG A 126 -21.78 7.05 1.31
#